data_89891f7335d3a142d0a563f68ef54902
#
_entry.id   89891f7335d3a142d0a563f68ef54902
#
_cell.length_a   1.000
_cell.length_b   1.000
_cell.length_c   1.000
_cell.angle_alpha   90.00
_cell.angle_beta   90.00
_cell.angle_gamma   90.00
#
_symmetry.space_group_name_H-M   'P 1'
#
loop_
_entity.id
_entity.type
_entity.pdbx_description
1 polymer ?
#
loop_
_entity_poly.entity_id
_entity_poly.type
_entity_poly.pdbx_seq_one_letter_code
_entity_poly.pdbx_strand_id
1 'polypeptide(L)'
;MGAYILRRLLLVIPTLLGIMIVNFTLVQFVPGGPIEQIIAQMEGGGDVFEGIAGGGSDIEQQTGGANDRYIGARGLPPEFIEELEKEFGFDKPPVERFLDMMGNYLTLDFGESYFRSISVIDLVLEKMPVSISLGLWSTLIAYLVSIPLGIRKAMKDGSTFDTWTSGAIIVAYAIPGFLFAILLLVLFAGGSYWQIFPLRGLTSDNWDDLSAVGKVLDYFWHIALPIIALTISAFATLTLLTKNSFLDEIKKQYVMTARAKGLNERRVLYGHVFRNAMLIVIAGFPAVFIGVFFGGSIIIETIFSLDGLGRLGFEAAVARDYPVIFGTLFIFGLMGLVVGIISDLMYVLVDPRIDFEKREG
;
A
#
# COMPACT_ATOMS: atom_id res chain seq x y z
N MET A 1 -24.94 -9.54 -14.15
CA MET A 1 -23.65 -8.82 -14.11
C MET A 1 -23.80 -7.31 -14.07
N GLY A 2 -24.63 -6.68 -14.93
CA GLY A 2 -24.84 -5.24 -14.90
C GLY A 2 -25.40 -4.71 -13.60
N ALA A 3 -26.45 -5.38 -13.08
CA ALA A 3 -27.08 -5.04 -11.79
C ALA A 3 -26.09 -5.20 -10.61
N TYR A 4 -25.27 -6.24 -10.62
CA TYR A 4 -24.22 -6.45 -9.61
C TYR A 4 -23.19 -5.31 -9.60
N ILE A 5 -22.65 -4.95 -10.79
CA ILE A 5 -21.69 -3.85 -10.90
C ILE A 5 -22.31 -2.52 -10.44
N LEU A 6 -23.55 -2.23 -10.86
CA LEU A 6 -24.25 -1.03 -10.45
C LEU A 6 -24.42 -0.97 -8.92
N ARG A 7 -24.83 -2.08 -8.29
CA ARG A 7 -24.96 -2.18 -6.83
C ARG A 7 -23.60 -1.96 -6.13
N ARG A 8 -22.52 -2.54 -6.66
CA ARG A 8 -21.16 -2.34 -6.15
C ARG A 8 -20.73 -0.89 -6.27
N LEU A 9 -20.98 -0.25 -7.40
CA LEU A 9 -20.69 1.17 -7.59
C LEU A 9 -21.50 2.06 -6.63
N LEU A 10 -22.76 1.76 -6.42
CA LEU A 10 -23.59 2.47 -5.45
C LEU A 10 -23.08 2.30 -4.01
N LEU A 11 -22.53 1.14 -3.66
CA LEU A 11 -21.96 0.86 -2.35
C LEU A 11 -20.60 1.58 -2.13
N VAL A 12 -19.93 2.06 -3.18
CA VAL A 12 -18.72 2.88 -3.04
C VAL A 12 -19.00 4.13 -2.20
N ILE A 13 -20.13 4.79 -2.46
CA ILE A 13 -20.49 6.05 -1.77
C ILE A 13 -20.62 5.86 -0.25
N PRO A 14 -21.49 4.97 0.28
CA PRO A 14 -21.62 4.80 1.72
C PRO A 14 -20.35 4.21 2.36
N THR A 15 -19.58 3.41 1.62
CA THR A 15 -18.31 2.86 2.14
C THR A 15 -17.27 3.95 2.32
N LEU A 16 -17.06 4.81 1.31
CA LEU A 16 -16.15 5.95 1.42
C LEU A 16 -16.61 6.91 2.51
N LEU A 17 -17.90 7.23 2.55
CA LEU A 17 -18.45 8.07 3.60
C LEU A 17 -18.18 7.48 5.00
N GLY A 18 -18.40 6.18 5.18
CA GLY A 18 -18.11 5.49 6.43
C GLY A 18 -16.62 5.57 6.82
N ILE A 19 -15.72 5.33 5.88
CA ILE A 19 -14.26 5.47 6.08
C ILE A 19 -13.93 6.91 6.51
N MET A 20 -14.48 7.91 5.83
CA MET A 20 -14.20 9.31 6.13
C MET A 20 -14.77 9.73 7.49
N ILE A 21 -15.99 9.31 7.85
CA ILE A 21 -16.58 9.59 9.18
C ILE A 21 -15.71 9.02 10.28
N VAL A 22 -15.30 7.75 10.17
CA VAL A 22 -14.48 7.08 11.19
C VAL A 22 -13.15 7.80 11.34
N ASN A 23 -12.43 8.06 10.23
CA ASN A 23 -11.12 8.70 10.29
C ASN A 23 -11.20 10.15 10.78
N PHE A 24 -12.17 10.92 10.29
CA PHE A 24 -12.40 12.29 10.77
C PHE A 24 -12.70 12.31 12.27
N THR A 25 -13.55 11.40 12.74
CA THR A 25 -13.87 11.27 14.17
C THR A 25 -12.64 10.92 14.98
N LEU A 26 -11.85 9.92 14.54
CA LEU A 26 -10.62 9.52 15.23
C LEU A 26 -9.64 10.68 15.38
N VAL A 27 -9.45 11.47 14.33
CA VAL A 27 -8.55 12.63 14.35
C VAL A 27 -8.98 13.69 15.38
N GLN A 28 -10.29 13.84 15.67
CA GLN A 28 -10.76 14.78 16.72
C GLN A 28 -10.31 14.37 18.14
N PHE A 29 -10.00 13.08 18.37
CA PHE A 29 -9.56 12.59 19.68
C PHE A 29 -8.03 12.52 19.81
N VAL A 30 -7.29 12.71 18.72
CA VAL A 30 -5.82 12.73 18.77
C VAL A 30 -5.36 14.02 19.43
N PRO A 31 -4.59 13.95 20.54
CA PRO A 31 -4.10 15.14 21.23
C PRO A 31 -3.15 15.94 20.32
N GLY A 32 -3.33 17.26 20.32
CA GLY A 32 -2.61 18.18 19.46
C GLY A 32 -3.19 18.24 18.04
N GLY A 33 -2.88 19.29 17.30
CA GLY A 33 -3.36 19.54 15.94
C GLY A 33 -2.30 20.17 15.06
N PRO A 34 -2.63 20.58 13.82
CA PRO A 34 -1.68 21.25 12.94
C PRO A 34 -1.21 22.60 13.52
N ILE A 35 -2.05 23.29 14.29
CA ILE A 35 -1.71 24.56 14.94
C ILE A 35 -0.63 24.33 15.99
N GLU A 36 -0.79 23.34 16.87
CA GLU A 36 0.24 22.99 17.86
C GLU A 36 1.54 22.54 17.18
N GLN A 37 1.46 21.87 16.03
CA GLN A 37 2.64 21.47 15.28
C GLN A 37 3.41 22.68 14.75
N ILE A 38 2.73 23.69 14.21
CA ILE A 38 3.35 24.93 13.75
C ILE A 38 3.97 25.68 14.91
N ILE A 39 3.26 25.79 16.04
CA ILE A 39 3.79 26.43 17.23
C ILE A 39 5.07 25.74 17.72
N ALA A 40 5.06 24.41 17.79
CA ALA A 40 6.24 23.64 18.18
C ALA A 40 7.44 23.83 17.23
N GLN A 41 7.19 23.92 15.93
CA GLN A 41 8.23 24.22 14.95
C GLN A 41 8.81 25.64 15.09
N MET A 42 7.97 26.62 15.43
CA MET A 42 8.42 28.01 15.64
C MET A 42 9.24 28.17 16.93
N GLU A 43 8.93 27.41 17.98
CA GLU A 43 9.68 27.43 19.25
C GLU A 43 11.03 26.72 19.17
N GLY A 44 11.40 26.16 18.00
CA GLY A 44 12.67 25.45 17.79
C GLY A 44 12.75 24.12 18.55
N GLY A 45 11.60 23.61 18.98
CA GLY A 45 11.45 22.31 19.59
C GLY A 45 11.65 21.21 18.57
N GLY A 46 12.62 20.35 18.84
CA GLY A 46 12.89 19.17 18.06
C GLY A 46 11.65 18.28 17.92
N ASP A 47 11.75 17.33 17.01
CA ASP A 47 10.77 16.32 16.63
C ASP A 47 9.72 16.01 17.72
N VAL A 48 8.45 16.28 17.42
CA VAL A 48 7.30 15.92 18.29
C VAL A 48 7.31 14.42 18.64
N PHE A 49 8.04 13.63 17.88
CA PHE A 49 8.29 12.22 18.15
C PHE A 49 9.14 11.99 19.41
N GLU A 50 10.05 12.90 19.77
CA GLU A 50 10.79 12.87 21.04
C GLU A 50 9.88 13.11 22.24
N GLY A 51 8.85 13.96 22.10
CA GLY A 51 7.86 14.22 23.14
C GLY A 51 6.90 13.05 23.39
N ILE A 52 6.67 12.18 22.38
CA ILE A 52 5.78 11.02 22.49
C ILE A 52 6.57 9.76 22.95
N ALA A 53 7.85 9.65 22.58
CA ALA A 53 8.70 8.49 22.88
C ALA A 53 9.57 8.65 24.12
N GLY A 54 9.83 9.86 24.58
CA GLY A 54 10.67 10.17 25.72
C GLY A 54 9.84 10.70 26.89
N GLY A 55 9.76 9.92 27.96
CA GLY A 55 9.04 10.14 29.19
C GLY A 55 8.93 11.58 29.70
N GLY A 56 7.79 11.83 30.28
CA GLY A 56 7.33 13.08 30.82
C GLY A 56 8.37 13.98 31.46
N SER A 57 8.47 15.17 30.95
CA SER A 57 8.74 16.32 31.79
C SER A 57 7.39 16.81 32.32
N ASP A 58 7.26 16.79 33.63
CA ASP A 58 6.14 17.34 34.37
C ASP A 58 5.88 18.79 33.94
N ILE A 59 4.94 18.96 33.01
CA ILE A 59 4.42 20.30 32.69
C ILE A 59 3.36 20.57 33.76
N GLU A 60 3.78 21.31 34.78
CA GLU A 60 2.87 21.88 35.76
C GLU A 60 1.70 22.59 35.05
N GLN A 61 0.51 22.03 35.27
CA GLN A 61 -0.75 22.71 34.98
C GLN A 61 -0.83 24.01 35.79
N GLN A 62 -0.47 25.13 35.20
CA GLN A 62 -0.83 26.44 35.73
C GLN A 62 -1.89 27.06 34.83
N THR A 63 -3.04 27.24 35.45
CA THR A 63 -4.28 27.82 34.93
C THR A 63 -4.15 29.30 34.56
N GLY A 64 -4.74 29.68 33.41
CA GLY A 64 -5.36 30.98 33.19
C GLY A 64 -4.85 31.83 32.01
N GLY A 65 -5.58 31.82 30.90
CA GLY A 65 -5.51 32.80 29.82
C GLY A 65 -6.19 32.30 28.54
N ALA A 66 -6.71 33.19 27.71
CA ALA A 66 -7.37 32.87 26.45
C ALA A 66 -6.46 32.09 25.45
N ASN A 67 -5.13 32.02 25.71
CA ASN A 67 -4.12 31.30 24.95
C ASN A 67 -3.91 29.84 25.43
N ASP A 68 -4.65 29.36 26.43
CA ASP A 68 -4.47 28.00 26.97
C ASP A 68 -5.10 26.89 26.07
N ARG A 69 -5.66 27.26 24.93
CA ARG A 69 -6.33 26.31 24.02
C ARG A 69 -5.34 25.41 23.28
N TYR A 70 -4.15 25.91 23.02
CA TYR A 70 -3.09 25.19 22.29
C TYR A 70 -1.83 25.10 23.14
N ILE A 71 -1.25 23.90 23.20
CA ILE A 71 0.01 23.66 23.92
C ILE A 71 1.14 24.42 23.21
N GLY A 72 1.91 25.22 23.96
CA GLY A 72 3.00 26.03 23.39
C GLY A 72 2.59 27.44 22.95
N ALA A 73 1.31 27.79 22.93
CA ALA A 73 0.83 29.12 22.47
C ALA A 73 1.21 30.30 23.37
N ARG A 74 1.91 30.03 24.49
CA ARG A 74 2.33 31.08 25.43
C ARG A 74 3.34 32.03 24.79
N GLY A 75 2.94 33.30 24.69
CA GLY A 75 3.80 34.35 24.11
C GLY A 75 3.51 34.68 22.64
N LEU A 76 2.66 33.91 21.97
CA LEU A 76 2.21 34.26 20.62
C LEU A 76 1.05 35.26 20.67
N PRO A 77 0.96 36.20 19.72
CA PRO A 77 -0.17 37.13 19.62
C PRO A 77 -1.49 36.35 19.40
N PRO A 78 -2.58 36.66 20.10
CA PRO A 78 -3.87 35.99 19.87
C PRO A 78 -4.35 36.08 18.43
N GLU A 79 -4.08 37.21 17.78
CA GLU A 79 -4.44 37.48 16.37
C GLU A 79 -3.79 36.47 15.41
N PHE A 80 -2.56 36.03 15.69
CA PHE A 80 -1.85 35.03 14.91
C PHE A 80 -2.52 33.63 15.04
N ILE A 81 -2.97 33.28 16.24
CA ILE A 81 -3.67 32.01 16.47
C ILE A 81 -5.03 32.01 15.76
N GLU A 82 -5.77 33.14 15.84
CA GLU A 82 -7.04 33.29 15.12
C GLU A 82 -6.86 33.22 13.59
N GLU A 83 -5.75 33.74 13.08
CA GLU A 83 -5.42 33.65 11.66
C GLU A 83 -5.17 32.19 11.23
N LEU A 84 -4.39 31.45 12.01
CA LEU A 84 -4.17 30.00 11.79
C LEU A 84 -5.47 29.20 11.93
N GLU A 85 -6.33 29.51 12.92
CA GLU A 85 -7.62 28.84 13.06
C GLU A 85 -8.52 29.06 11.83
N LYS A 86 -8.50 30.26 11.25
CA LYS A 86 -9.25 30.57 10.03
C LYS A 86 -8.65 29.93 8.79
N GLU A 87 -7.32 29.97 8.67
CA GLU A 87 -6.61 29.39 7.53
C GLU A 87 -6.83 27.88 7.46
N PHE A 88 -6.83 27.20 8.60
CA PHE A 88 -7.05 25.74 8.66
C PHE A 88 -8.53 25.36 8.88
N GLY A 89 -9.43 26.33 8.94
CA GLY A 89 -10.86 26.11 9.11
C GLY A 89 -11.26 25.62 10.50
N PHE A 90 -10.42 25.78 11.54
CA PHE A 90 -10.72 25.38 12.91
C PHE A 90 -11.65 26.36 13.64
N ASP A 91 -11.96 27.49 13.03
CA ASP A 91 -12.99 28.44 13.43
C ASP A 91 -14.41 27.86 13.34
N LYS A 92 -14.60 26.81 12.48
CA LYS A 92 -15.89 26.15 12.27
C LYS A 92 -16.09 24.93 13.19
N PRO A 93 -17.36 24.61 13.55
CA PRO A 93 -17.67 23.37 14.26
C PRO A 93 -17.23 22.11 13.49
N PRO A 94 -16.84 21.01 14.15
CA PRO A 94 -16.35 19.80 13.48
C PRO A 94 -17.31 19.23 12.43
N VAL A 95 -18.62 19.28 12.67
CA VAL A 95 -19.63 18.77 11.72
C VAL A 95 -19.64 19.61 10.44
N GLU A 96 -19.56 20.92 10.55
CA GLU A 96 -19.52 21.83 9.40
C GLU A 96 -18.25 21.61 8.58
N ARG A 97 -17.09 21.51 9.24
CA ARG A 97 -15.80 21.15 8.59
C ARG A 97 -15.89 19.84 7.82
N PHE A 98 -16.52 18.83 8.42
CA PHE A 98 -16.69 17.54 7.76
C PHE A 98 -17.57 17.65 6.52
N LEU A 99 -18.68 18.39 6.60
CA LEU A 99 -19.59 18.57 5.46
C LEU A 99 -18.94 19.38 4.33
N ASP A 100 -18.21 20.45 4.66
CA ASP A 100 -17.45 21.26 3.71
C ASP A 100 -16.39 20.38 3.01
N MET A 101 -15.61 19.61 3.78
CA MET A 101 -14.62 18.68 3.25
C MET A 101 -15.26 17.65 2.30
N MET A 102 -16.36 17.03 2.69
CA MET A 102 -17.05 16.06 1.83
C MET A 102 -17.65 16.70 0.59
N GLY A 103 -18.15 17.95 0.69
CA GLY A 103 -18.62 18.72 -0.46
C GLY A 103 -17.50 18.96 -1.49
N ASN A 104 -16.33 19.37 -1.04
CA ASN A 104 -15.15 19.58 -1.90
C ASN A 104 -14.66 18.26 -2.53
N TYR A 105 -14.70 17.16 -1.78
CA TYR A 105 -14.28 15.84 -2.29
C TYR A 105 -15.17 15.30 -3.42
N LEU A 106 -16.45 15.73 -3.49
CA LEU A 106 -17.32 15.40 -4.62
C LEU A 106 -16.84 16.03 -5.94
N THR A 107 -16.11 17.14 -5.85
CA THR A 107 -15.49 17.82 -7.00
C THR A 107 -14.01 17.47 -7.18
N LEU A 108 -13.51 16.48 -6.41
CA LEU A 108 -12.10 16.06 -6.35
C LEU A 108 -11.14 17.18 -5.89
N ASP A 109 -11.67 18.14 -5.15
CA ASP A 109 -10.88 19.16 -4.48
C ASP A 109 -10.54 18.67 -3.06
N PHE A 110 -9.28 18.27 -2.86
CA PHE A 110 -8.76 17.79 -1.57
C PHE A 110 -8.07 18.88 -0.76
N GLY A 111 -8.06 20.11 -1.28
CA GLY A 111 -7.35 21.24 -0.67
C GLY A 111 -5.84 21.17 -0.87
N GLU A 112 -5.14 22.03 -0.15
CA GLU A 112 -3.67 22.16 -0.16
C GLU A 112 -3.07 21.61 1.14
N SER A 113 -1.83 21.09 1.03
CA SER A 113 -1.04 20.70 2.21
C SER A 113 -0.76 21.91 3.09
N TYR A 114 -0.99 21.78 4.38
CA TYR A 114 -0.72 22.85 5.35
C TYR A 114 0.76 23.26 5.44
N PHE A 115 1.67 22.34 5.09
CA PHE A 115 3.11 22.53 5.25
C PHE A 115 3.88 22.65 3.94
N ARG A 116 3.27 22.30 2.81
CA ARG A 116 3.97 22.24 1.50
C ARG A 116 3.45 23.24 0.49
N SER A 117 2.31 23.91 0.76
CA SER A 117 1.64 24.86 -0.17
C SER A 117 1.48 24.30 -1.58
N ILE A 118 1.14 23.02 -1.68
CA ILE A 118 0.91 22.27 -2.93
C ILE A 118 -0.42 21.55 -2.77
N SER A 119 -1.20 21.46 -3.85
CA SER A 119 -2.47 20.74 -3.83
C SER A 119 -2.26 19.26 -3.50
N VAL A 120 -3.18 18.67 -2.73
CA VAL A 120 -3.08 17.25 -2.34
C VAL A 120 -3.09 16.34 -3.55
N ILE A 121 -3.86 16.69 -4.59
CA ILE A 121 -3.89 15.87 -5.82
C ILE A 121 -2.55 15.89 -6.56
N ASP A 122 -1.88 17.04 -6.61
CA ASP A 122 -0.57 17.15 -7.25
C ASP A 122 0.49 16.37 -6.46
N LEU A 123 0.46 16.43 -5.12
CA LEU A 123 1.31 15.61 -4.26
C LEU A 123 1.11 14.12 -4.51
N VAL A 124 -0.15 13.67 -4.60
CA VAL A 124 -0.46 12.26 -4.88
C VAL A 124 0.03 11.86 -6.26
N LEU A 125 -0.22 12.67 -7.28
CA LEU A 125 0.23 12.39 -8.65
C LEU A 125 1.76 12.36 -8.78
N GLU A 126 2.47 13.23 -8.05
CA GLU A 126 3.93 13.25 -8.02
C GLU A 126 4.53 11.98 -7.40
N LYS A 127 3.92 11.47 -6.31
CA LYS A 127 4.43 10.29 -5.57
C LYS A 127 3.91 8.95 -6.14
N MET A 128 2.83 9.00 -6.91
CA MET A 128 2.18 7.81 -7.48
C MET A 128 3.10 6.92 -8.34
N PRO A 129 3.98 7.45 -9.20
CA PRO A 129 4.88 6.62 -10.03
C PRO A 129 5.74 5.65 -9.21
N VAL A 130 6.24 6.07 -8.04
CA VAL A 130 7.03 5.21 -7.14
C VAL A 130 6.20 4.04 -6.65
N SER A 131 5.05 4.32 -6.05
CA SER A 131 4.18 3.27 -5.47
C SER A 131 3.62 2.34 -6.53
N ILE A 132 3.23 2.86 -7.71
CA ILE A 132 2.81 2.03 -8.85
C ILE A 132 3.94 1.13 -9.31
N SER A 133 5.16 1.66 -9.45
CA SER A 133 6.32 0.87 -9.87
C SER A 133 6.60 -0.27 -8.91
N LEU A 134 6.66 0.02 -7.61
CA LEU A 134 6.89 -0.99 -6.57
C LEU A 134 5.78 -2.05 -6.55
N GLY A 135 4.52 -1.61 -6.54
CA GLY A 135 3.36 -2.49 -6.50
C GLY A 135 3.25 -3.38 -7.74
N LEU A 136 3.37 -2.79 -8.92
CA LEU A 136 3.23 -3.49 -10.19
C LEU A 136 4.33 -4.55 -10.37
N TRP A 137 5.60 -4.14 -10.24
CA TRP A 137 6.72 -5.05 -10.52
C TRP A 137 6.87 -6.12 -9.45
N SER A 138 6.71 -5.80 -8.16
CA SER A 138 6.77 -6.82 -7.11
C SER A 138 5.67 -7.86 -7.27
N THR A 139 4.44 -7.44 -7.56
CA THR A 139 3.32 -8.35 -7.80
C THR A 139 3.54 -9.18 -9.05
N LEU A 140 3.91 -8.55 -10.17
CA LEU A 140 4.15 -9.24 -11.43
C LEU A 140 5.24 -10.32 -11.29
N ILE A 141 6.38 -9.98 -10.69
CA ILE A 141 7.49 -10.92 -10.48
C ILE A 141 7.09 -12.02 -9.50
N ALA A 142 6.41 -11.69 -8.39
CA ALA A 142 5.90 -12.69 -7.46
C ALA A 142 5.04 -13.74 -8.19
N TYR A 143 4.09 -13.31 -9.02
CA TYR A 143 3.20 -14.21 -9.74
C TYR A 143 3.94 -15.00 -10.83
N LEU A 144 4.78 -14.33 -11.63
CA LEU A 144 5.54 -14.97 -12.71
C LEU A 144 6.50 -16.06 -12.21
N VAL A 145 7.04 -15.91 -11.01
CA VAL A 145 7.99 -16.88 -10.43
C VAL A 145 7.25 -17.92 -9.58
N SER A 146 6.30 -17.49 -8.74
CA SER A 146 5.63 -18.38 -7.78
C SER A 146 4.71 -19.40 -8.45
N ILE A 147 3.96 -18.98 -9.48
CA ILE A 147 3.01 -19.89 -10.14
C ILE A 147 3.72 -21.06 -10.83
N PRO A 148 4.70 -20.86 -11.73
CA PRO A 148 5.39 -21.98 -12.35
C PRO A 148 6.12 -22.86 -11.34
N LEU A 149 6.72 -22.24 -10.31
CA LEU A 149 7.41 -22.99 -9.25
C LEU A 149 6.41 -23.82 -8.43
N GLY A 150 5.28 -23.26 -8.01
CA GLY A 150 4.22 -23.96 -7.27
C GLY A 150 3.64 -25.12 -8.04
N ILE A 151 3.35 -24.95 -9.34
CA ILE A 151 2.92 -26.02 -10.25
C ILE A 151 3.96 -27.13 -10.31
N ARG A 152 5.23 -26.77 -10.53
CA ARG A 152 6.32 -27.76 -10.61
C ARG A 152 6.50 -28.52 -9.30
N LYS A 153 6.34 -27.86 -8.16
CA LYS A 153 6.37 -28.48 -6.83
C LYS A 153 5.21 -29.45 -6.64
N ALA A 154 3.99 -29.07 -7.05
CA ALA A 154 2.81 -29.95 -6.99
C ALA A 154 2.98 -31.22 -7.85
N MET A 155 3.54 -31.05 -9.06
CA MET A 155 3.81 -32.17 -9.97
C MET A 155 4.91 -33.11 -9.47
N LYS A 156 5.82 -32.63 -8.63
CA LYS A 156 6.96 -33.35 -8.06
C LYS A 156 6.86 -33.43 -6.53
N ASP A 157 5.65 -33.52 -6.00
CA ASP A 157 5.42 -33.55 -4.56
C ASP A 157 6.19 -34.70 -3.89
N GLY A 158 6.82 -34.43 -2.75
CA GLY A 158 7.65 -35.37 -2.02
C GLY A 158 9.03 -35.67 -2.65
N SER A 159 9.38 -35.09 -3.80
CA SER A 159 10.69 -35.24 -4.39
C SER A 159 11.78 -34.40 -3.69
N THR A 160 13.04 -34.70 -3.94
CA THR A 160 14.17 -33.88 -3.45
C THR A 160 14.07 -32.42 -3.90
N PHE A 161 13.60 -32.17 -5.11
CA PHE A 161 13.34 -30.82 -5.60
C PHE A 161 12.28 -30.09 -4.74
N ASP A 162 11.19 -30.76 -4.44
CA ASP A 162 10.13 -30.17 -3.59
C ASP A 162 10.64 -29.91 -2.18
N THR A 163 11.37 -30.84 -1.58
CA THR A 163 11.92 -30.71 -0.23
C THR A 163 12.91 -29.53 -0.13
N TRP A 164 13.90 -29.46 -1.04
CA TRP A 164 14.90 -28.39 -1.02
C TRP A 164 14.28 -27.01 -1.30
N THR A 165 13.40 -26.91 -2.28
CA THR A 165 12.72 -25.64 -2.56
C THR A 165 11.78 -25.22 -1.43
N SER A 166 11.13 -26.17 -0.74
CA SER A 166 10.34 -25.86 0.46
C SER A 166 11.22 -25.34 1.59
N GLY A 167 12.38 -25.95 1.84
CA GLY A 167 13.34 -25.45 2.81
C GLY A 167 13.81 -24.02 2.50
N ALA A 168 14.16 -23.74 1.24
CA ALA A 168 14.55 -22.40 0.82
C ALA A 168 13.42 -21.36 0.98
N ILE A 169 12.19 -21.74 0.65
CA ILE A 169 11.00 -20.88 0.81
C ILE A 169 10.74 -20.59 2.29
N ILE A 170 10.85 -21.60 3.18
CA ILE A 170 10.66 -21.43 4.62
C ILE A 170 11.71 -20.49 5.19
N VAL A 171 12.97 -20.64 4.80
CA VAL A 171 14.04 -19.72 5.23
C VAL A 171 13.78 -18.30 4.74
N ALA A 172 13.40 -18.14 3.47
CA ALA A 172 13.06 -16.85 2.91
C ALA A 172 11.85 -16.17 3.62
N TYR A 173 10.85 -16.97 3.97
CA TYR A 173 9.67 -16.49 4.70
C TYR A 173 9.97 -16.12 6.15
N ALA A 174 10.91 -16.80 6.79
CA ALA A 174 11.28 -16.55 8.19
C ALA A 174 12.01 -15.20 8.39
N ILE A 175 12.62 -14.66 7.33
CA ILE A 175 13.32 -13.38 7.41
C ILE A 175 12.28 -12.24 7.26
N PRO A 176 12.14 -11.34 8.26
CA PRO A 176 11.28 -10.16 8.10
C PRO A 176 11.71 -9.33 6.88
N GLY A 177 10.74 -8.98 6.02
CA GLY A 177 11.03 -8.31 4.75
C GLY A 177 11.86 -7.02 4.88
N PHE A 178 11.63 -6.25 5.94
CA PHE A 178 12.40 -5.03 6.20
C PHE A 178 13.87 -5.31 6.58
N LEU A 179 14.12 -6.38 7.35
CA LEU A 179 15.50 -6.78 7.66
C LEU A 179 16.23 -7.26 6.40
N PHE A 180 15.51 -7.98 5.53
CA PHE A 180 16.06 -8.38 4.24
C PHE A 180 16.35 -7.17 3.34
N ALA A 181 15.47 -6.15 3.34
CA ALA A 181 15.70 -4.90 2.62
C ALA A 181 16.96 -4.17 3.12
N ILE A 182 17.13 -4.06 4.44
CA ILE A 182 18.33 -3.46 5.04
C ILE A 182 19.59 -4.27 4.66
N LEU A 183 19.51 -5.61 4.72
CA LEU A 183 20.62 -6.47 4.31
C LEU A 183 21.02 -6.23 2.85
N LEU A 184 20.04 -6.17 1.93
CA LEU A 184 20.29 -5.88 0.52
C LEU A 184 20.93 -4.51 0.32
N LEU A 185 20.40 -3.48 1.00
CA LEU A 185 20.92 -2.13 0.93
C LEU A 185 22.38 -2.07 1.41
N VAL A 186 22.68 -2.63 2.59
CA VAL A 186 24.04 -2.63 3.17
C VAL A 186 25.03 -3.40 2.30
N LEU A 187 24.63 -4.55 1.75
CA LEU A 187 25.51 -5.37 0.93
C LEU A 187 25.75 -4.78 -0.46
N PHE A 188 24.72 -4.21 -1.10
CA PHE A 188 24.75 -3.91 -2.52
C PHE A 188 24.62 -2.43 -2.88
N ALA A 189 24.23 -1.55 -1.96
CA ALA A 189 24.05 -0.12 -2.23
C ALA A 189 24.72 0.82 -1.20
N GLY A 190 24.92 0.35 0.05
CA GLY A 190 25.37 1.18 1.17
C GLY A 190 26.86 1.59 1.19
N GLY A 191 27.63 1.21 0.20
CA GLY A 191 29.06 1.58 0.11
C GLY A 191 30.01 0.82 1.02
N SER A 192 29.49 -0.01 1.93
CA SER A 192 30.33 -0.77 2.89
C SER A 192 30.92 -2.05 2.30
N TYR A 193 30.23 -2.66 1.31
CA TYR A 193 30.66 -3.90 0.67
C TYR A 193 30.69 -3.75 -0.85
N TRP A 194 29.60 -4.04 -1.55
CA TRP A 194 29.50 -3.96 -3.00
C TRP A 194 28.62 -2.77 -3.41
N GLN A 195 29.18 -1.81 -4.13
CA GLN A 195 28.41 -0.70 -4.69
C GLN A 195 27.90 -1.07 -6.09
N ILE A 196 26.92 -1.94 -6.15
CA ILE A 196 26.38 -2.42 -7.42
C ILE A 196 25.11 -1.64 -7.79
N PHE A 197 24.26 -1.33 -6.82
CA PHE A 197 22.96 -0.67 -7.04
C PHE A 197 22.92 0.72 -6.44
N PRO A 198 22.07 1.61 -6.97
CA PRO A 198 21.84 2.93 -6.41
C PRO A 198 21.27 2.84 -4.98
N LEU A 199 21.61 3.84 -4.17
CA LEU A 199 21.18 3.91 -2.78
C LEU A 199 19.74 4.44 -2.66
N ARG A 200 19.33 5.36 -3.54
CA ARG A 200 18.07 6.08 -3.44
C ARG A 200 17.53 6.50 -4.81
N GLY A 201 16.25 6.91 -4.81
CA GLY A 201 15.59 7.44 -6.00
C GLY A 201 15.04 6.36 -6.94
N LEU A 202 14.16 6.79 -7.83
CA LEU A 202 13.55 5.92 -8.86
C LEU A 202 14.40 5.91 -10.15
N THR A 203 15.20 6.96 -10.34
CA THR A 203 16.05 7.19 -11.52
C THR A 203 17.29 7.97 -11.10
N SER A 204 18.33 7.94 -11.95
CA SER A 204 19.55 8.73 -11.77
C SER A 204 19.35 10.22 -12.02
N ASP A 205 20.19 11.06 -11.42
CA ASP A 205 20.16 12.52 -11.59
C ASP A 205 20.34 12.98 -13.05
N ASN A 206 21.03 12.18 -13.86
CA ASN A 206 21.25 12.45 -15.29
C ASN A 206 20.23 11.76 -16.20
N TRP A 207 19.04 11.44 -15.66
CA TRP A 207 17.97 10.72 -16.40
C TRP A 207 17.64 11.35 -17.76
N ASP A 208 17.56 12.67 -17.82
CA ASP A 208 17.15 13.37 -19.04
C ASP A 208 18.18 13.23 -20.18
N ASP A 209 19.44 13.03 -19.85
CA ASP A 209 20.54 12.86 -20.79
C ASP A 209 20.67 11.42 -21.32
N LEU A 210 19.95 10.47 -20.71
CA LEU A 210 20.02 9.07 -21.10
C LEU A 210 19.25 8.79 -22.39
N SER A 211 19.79 7.87 -23.19
CA SER A 211 19.03 7.29 -24.33
C SER A 211 17.79 6.53 -23.85
N ALA A 212 16.82 6.30 -24.73
CA ALA A 212 15.60 5.56 -24.37
C ALA A 212 15.90 4.18 -23.73
N VAL A 213 16.89 3.45 -24.24
CA VAL A 213 17.34 2.17 -23.66
C VAL A 213 18.02 2.41 -22.32
N GLY A 214 18.84 3.47 -22.21
CA GLY A 214 19.49 3.86 -20.98
C GLY A 214 18.48 4.17 -19.87
N LYS A 215 17.42 4.91 -20.18
CA LYS A 215 16.31 5.21 -19.25
C LYS A 215 15.64 3.93 -18.72
N VAL A 216 15.34 2.96 -19.57
CA VAL A 216 14.74 1.70 -19.14
C VAL A 216 15.68 0.91 -18.24
N LEU A 217 16.97 0.82 -18.59
CA LEU A 217 17.95 0.12 -17.79
C LEU A 217 18.19 0.79 -16.43
N ASP A 218 18.31 2.12 -16.41
CA ASP A 218 18.49 2.91 -15.21
C ASP A 218 17.32 2.74 -14.24
N TYR A 219 16.08 2.82 -14.77
CA TYR A 219 14.87 2.59 -13.98
C TYR A 219 14.87 1.21 -13.31
N PHE A 220 15.11 0.12 -14.08
CA PHE A 220 15.15 -1.23 -13.49
C PHE A 220 16.32 -1.43 -12.53
N TRP A 221 17.41 -0.72 -12.72
CA TRP A 221 18.55 -0.72 -11.83
C TRP A 221 18.20 -0.13 -10.45
N HIS A 222 17.47 0.98 -10.43
CA HIS A 222 17.06 1.65 -9.19
C HIS A 222 16.03 0.84 -8.41
N ILE A 223 15.04 0.24 -9.08
CA ILE A 223 13.98 -0.50 -8.41
C ILE A 223 14.34 -1.96 -8.07
N ALA A 224 15.49 -2.46 -8.53
CA ALA A 224 15.87 -3.88 -8.36
C ALA A 224 15.85 -4.33 -6.90
N LEU A 225 16.58 -3.66 -6.02
CA LEU A 225 16.65 -4.05 -4.60
C LEU A 225 15.32 -3.89 -3.86
N PRO A 226 14.60 -2.76 -3.98
CA PRO A 226 13.26 -2.61 -3.41
C PRO A 226 12.28 -3.71 -3.85
N ILE A 227 12.26 -4.05 -5.14
CA ILE A 227 11.38 -5.09 -5.68
C ILE A 227 11.75 -6.46 -5.15
N ILE A 228 13.04 -6.82 -5.09
CA ILE A 228 13.49 -8.10 -4.51
C ILE A 228 13.03 -8.19 -3.05
N ALA A 229 13.18 -7.12 -2.27
CA ALA A 229 12.77 -7.07 -0.88
C ALA A 229 11.25 -7.26 -0.69
N LEU A 230 10.43 -6.60 -1.52
CA LEU A 230 8.97 -6.73 -1.49
C LEU A 230 8.51 -8.12 -1.97
N THR A 231 9.17 -8.66 -2.99
CA THR A 231 8.75 -9.91 -3.63
C THR A 231 8.98 -11.12 -2.74
N ILE A 232 10.02 -11.13 -1.89
CA ILE A 232 10.43 -12.34 -1.16
C ILE A 232 9.34 -12.88 -0.23
N SER A 233 8.62 -12.02 0.46
CA SER A 233 7.54 -12.42 1.38
C SER A 233 6.30 -12.91 0.62
N ALA A 234 5.91 -12.19 -0.43
CA ALA A 234 4.78 -12.56 -1.28
C ALA A 234 5.05 -13.87 -2.05
N PHE A 235 6.28 -14.06 -2.52
CA PHE A 235 6.74 -15.24 -3.24
C PHE A 235 6.53 -16.52 -2.44
N ALA A 236 6.90 -16.54 -1.17
CA ALA A 236 6.78 -17.73 -0.33
C ALA A 236 5.31 -18.16 -0.19
N THR A 237 4.45 -17.24 0.20
CA THR A 237 3.02 -17.49 0.39
C THR A 237 2.35 -17.95 -0.91
N LEU A 238 2.60 -17.25 -2.00
CA LEU A 238 1.97 -17.52 -3.29
C LEU A 238 2.44 -18.86 -3.88
N THR A 239 3.72 -19.23 -3.71
CA THR A 239 4.24 -20.52 -4.17
C THR A 239 3.59 -21.68 -3.43
N LEU A 240 3.46 -21.59 -2.10
CA LEU A 240 2.80 -22.63 -1.30
C LEU A 240 1.31 -22.71 -1.58
N LEU A 241 0.64 -21.57 -1.72
CA LEU A 241 -0.77 -21.51 -2.11
C LEU A 241 -1.00 -22.19 -3.46
N THR A 242 -0.18 -21.86 -4.45
CA THR A 242 -0.24 -22.48 -5.78
C THR A 242 0.02 -23.99 -5.70
N LYS A 243 1.06 -24.43 -4.99
CA LYS A 243 1.36 -25.84 -4.80
C LYS A 243 0.14 -26.59 -4.23
N ASN A 244 -0.42 -26.10 -3.12
CA ASN A 244 -1.51 -26.76 -2.43
C ASN A 244 -2.77 -26.82 -3.28
N SER A 245 -3.12 -25.71 -3.94
CA SER A 245 -4.26 -25.66 -4.84
C SER A 245 -4.15 -26.67 -6.00
N PHE A 246 -2.96 -26.81 -6.58
CA PHE A 246 -2.74 -27.81 -7.62
C PHE A 246 -2.76 -29.23 -7.09
N LEU A 247 -2.22 -29.51 -5.90
CA LEU A 247 -2.27 -30.82 -5.26
C LEU A 247 -3.69 -31.28 -4.99
N ASP A 248 -4.53 -30.38 -4.49
CA ASP A 248 -5.94 -30.68 -4.21
C ASP A 248 -6.70 -30.98 -5.50
N GLU A 249 -6.42 -30.24 -6.56
CA GLU A 249 -7.11 -30.38 -7.83
C GLU A 249 -6.68 -31.61 -8.62
N ILE A 250 -5.38 -31.96 -8.59
CA ILE A 250 -4.83 -33.14 -9.29
C ILE A 250 -5.44 -34.44 -8.78
N LYS A 251 -5.89 -34.51 -7.54
CA LYS A 251 -6.47 -35.71 -6.90
C LYS A 251 -7.95 -35.94 -7.25
N LYS A 252 -8.63 -35.00 -7.91
CA LYS A 252 -10.06 -35.09 -8.21
C LYS A 252 -10.39 -36.11 -9.29
N GLN A 253 -11.60 -36.69 -9.21
CA GLN A 253 -12.03 -37.76 -10.12
C GLN A 253 -12.02 -37.37 -11.61
N TYR A 254 -12.36 -36.14 -11.94
CA TYR A 254 -12.35 -35.70 -13.35
C TYR A 254 -10.95 -35.75 -13.97
N VAL A 255 -9.90 -35.55 -13.16
CA VAL A 255 -8.50 -35.65 -13.58
C VAL A 255 -8.15 -37.12 -13.85
N MET A 256 -8.56 -38.04 -12.97
CA MET A 256 -8.40 -39.49 -13.18
C MET A 256 -9.13 -39.94 -14.44
N THR A 257 -10.35 -39.45 -14.67
CA THR A 257 -11.10 -39.74 -15.90
C THR A 257 -10.39 -39.25 -17.17
N ALA A 258 -9.78 -38.04 -17.11
CA ALA A 258 -9.04 -37.49 -18.24
C ALA A 258 -7.80 -38.36 -18.57
N ARG A 259 -7.09 -38.83 -17.54
CA ARG A 259 -5.96 -39.78 -17.70
C ARG A 259 -6.43 -41.13 -18.27
N ALA A 260 -7.54 -41.67 -17.74
CA ALA A 260 -8.10 -42.93 -18.23
C ALA A 260 -8.53 -42.86 -19.71
N LYS A 261 -8.91 -41.67 -20.20
CA LYS A 261 -9.17 -41.40 -21.63
C LYS A 261 -7.89 -41.26 -22.49
N GLY A 262 -6.71 -41.47 -21.93
CA GLY A 262 -5.46 -41.44 -22.67
C GLY A 262 -4.86 -40.05 -22.93
N LEU A 263 -5.34 -39.01 -22.23
CA LEU A 263 -4.77 -37.67 -22.36
C LEU A 263 -3.37 -37.63 -21.73
N ASN A 264 -2.41 -36.99 -22.41
CA ASN A 264 -1.09 -36.80 -21.85
C ASN A 264 -1.10 -35.84 -20.64
N GLU A 265 -0.15 -36.02 -19.72
CA GLU A 265 -0.09 -35.24 -18.45
C GLU A 265 -0.09 -33.73 -18.67
N ARG A 266 0.56 -33.23 -19.72
CA ARG A 266 0.55 -31.79 -20.03
C ARG A 266 -0.86 -31.27 -20.38
N ARG A 267 -1.61 -32.05 -21.14
CA ARG A 267 -2.98 -31.70 -21.53
C ARG A 267 -3.95 -31.85 -20.36
N VAL A 268 -3.74 -32.83 -19.48
CA VAL A 268 -4.49 -32.98 -18.23
C VAL A 268 -4.22 -31.76 -17.34
N LEU A 269 -2.94 -31.40 -17.13
CA LEU A 269 -2.55 -30.30 -16.24
C LEU A 269 -3.09 -28.95 -16.73
N TYR A 270 -2.74 -28.55 -17.95
CA TYR A 270 -3.07 -27.20 -18.45
C TYR A 270 -4.48 -27.10 -19.02
N GLY A 271 -5.07 -28.18 -19.51
CA GLY A 271 -6.43 -28.20 -20.04
C GLY A 271 -7.53 -28.42 -19.03
N HIS A 272 -7.26 -29.13 -17.93
CA HIS A 272 -8.27 -29.51 -16.96
C HIS A 272 -7.99 -29.02 -15.53
N VAL A 273 -6.76 -29.17 -15.04
CA VAL A 273 -6.40 -28.82 -13.66
C VAL A 273 -6.18 -27.34 -13.48
N PHE A 274 -5.41 -26.74 -14.40
CA PHE A 274 -4.93 -25.35 -14.28
C PHE A 274 -6.05 -24.36 -14.03
N ARG A 275 -7.13 -24.41 -14.80
CA ARG A 275 -8.24 -23.48 -14.69
C ARG A 275 -8.86 -23.49 -13.29
N ASN A 276 -9.11 -24.67 -12.74
CA ASN A 276 -9.75 -24.82 -11.43
C ASN A 276 -8.78 -24.49 -10.30
N ALA A 277 -7.53 -24.95 -10.40
CA ALA A 277 -6.50 -24.68 -9.39
C ALA A 277 -6.13 -23.20 -9.31
N MET A 278 -6.16 -22.48 -10.42
CA MET A 278 -5.82 -21.05 -10.47
C MET A 278 -6.90 -20.12 -9.91
N LEU A 279 -8.12 -20.60 -9.69
CA LEU A 279 -9.20 -19.76 -9.18
C LEU A 279 -8.82 -19.07 -7.87
N ILE A 280 -8.30 -19.80 -6.89
CA ILE A 280 -7.90 -19.25 -5.60
C ILE A 280 -6.70 -18.29 -5.71
N VAL A 281 -5.79 -18.56 -6.64
CA VAL A 281 -4.61 -17.73 -6.89
C VAL A 281 -5.00 -16.41 -7.54
N ILE A 282 -5.89 -16.46 -8.54
CA ILE A 282 -6.41 -15.27 -9.23
C ILE A 282 -7.26 -14.44 -8.27
N ALA A 283 -8.01 -15.10 -7.42
CA ALA A 283 -8.81 -14.48 -6.36
C ALA A 283 -7.98 -13.62 -5.40
N GLY A 284 -6.80 -14.08 -5.06
CA GLY A 284 -5.88 -13.35 -4.18
C GLY A 284 -5.18 -12.17 -4.83
N PHE A 285 -5.14 -12.09 -6.17
CA PHE A 285 -4.38 -11.07 -6.89
C PHE A 285 -4.70 -9.62 -6.47
N PRO A 286 -5.97 -9.19 -6.39
CA PRO A 286 -6.26 -7.81 -6.04
C PRO A 286 -5.88 -7.46 -4.61
N ALA A 287 -6.06 -8.39 -3.68
CA ALA A 287 -5.66 -8.18 -2.28
C ALA A 287 -4.14 -7.99 -2.15
N VAL A 288 -3.35 -8.77 -2.91
CA VAL A 288 -1.89 -8.61 -2.96
C VAL A 288 -1.52 -7.27 -3.58
N PHE A 289 -2.15 -6.91 -4.70
CA PHE A 289 -1.91 -5.65 -5.39
C PHE A 289 -2.22 -4.44 -4.48
N ILE A 290 -3.40 -4.42 -3.84
CA ILE A 290 -3.77 -3.38 -2.88
C ILE A 290 -2.80 -3.36 -1.70
N GLY A 291 -2.44 -4.52 -1.15
CA GLY A 291 -1.53 -4.63 -0.01
C GLY A 291 -0.17 -4.00 -0.27
N VAL A 292 0.38 -4.17 -1.47
CA VAL A 292 1.66 -3.55 -1.85
C VAL A 292 1.50 -2.05 -2.08
N PHE A 293 0.37 -1.62 -2.65
CA PHE A 293 0.09 -0.21 -2.90
C PHE A 293 -0.06 0.61 -1.61
N PHE A 294 -0.72 0.05 -0.58
CA PHE A 294 -1.17 0.82 0.58
C PHE A 294 -0.51 0.44 1.92
N GLY A 295 0.04 -0.73 2.06
CA GLY A 295 0.52 -1.19 3.38
C GLY A 295 1.94 -1.74 3.42
N GLY A 296 2.44 -2.23 2.29
CA GLY A 296 3.73 -2.92 2.25
C GLY A 296 4.92 -2.03 1.92
N SER A 297 4.68 -0.81 1.44
CA SER A 297 5.74 0.01 0.87
C SER A 297 6.33 1.05 1.82
N ILE A 298 5.62 1.52 2.87
CA ILE A 298 6.11 2.58 3.75
C ILE A 298 7.52 2.30 4.25
N ILE A 299 7.75 1.12 4.81
CA ILE A 299 9.06 0.74 5.36
C ILE A 299 10.09 0.64 4.24
N ILE A 300 9.75 0.03 3.11
CA ILE A 300 10.64 -0.11 1.96
C ILE A 300 10.94 1.23 1.33
N GLU A 301 9.93 2.09 1.15
CA GLU A 301 10.10 3.46 0.67
C GLU A 301 11.06 4.25 1.57
N THR A 302 10.93 4.10 2.88
CA THR A 302 11.82 4.77 3.85
C THR A 302 13.25 4.22 3.79
N ILE A 303 13.43 2.88 3.76
CA ILE A 303 14.76 2.24 3.73
C ILE A 303 15.53 2.65 2.46
N PHE A 304 14.87 2.64 1.30
CA PHE A 304 15.50 2.97 0.02
C PHE A 304 15.36 4.46 -0.35
N SER A 305 14.89 5.31 0.57
CA SER A 305 14.66 6.75 0.36
C SER A 305 13.85 7.03 -0.91
N LEU A 306 12.85 6.20 -1.15
CA LEU A 306 11.88 6.37 -2.24
C LEU A 306 10.75 7.28 -1.77
N ASP A 307 10.34 8.18 -2.62
CA ASP A 307 9.31 9.17 -2.30
C ASP A 307 7.96 8.72 -2.88
N GLY A 308 7.36 7.73 -2.22
CA GLY A 308 6.10 7.12 -2.62
C GLY A 308 4.91 7.55 -1.75
N LEU A 309 3.73 7.03 -2.11
CA LEU A 309 2.46 7.35 -1.43
C LEU A 309 2.40 6.83 0.01
N GLY A 310 3.04 5.70 0.29
CA GLY A 310 3.12 5.16 1.64
C GLY A 310 3.88 6.10 2.59
N ARG A 311 5.03 6.60 2.14
CA ARG A 311 5.82 7.58 2.87
C ARG A 311 5.08 8.92 3.00
N LEU A 312 4.45 9.41 1.94
CA LEU A 312 3.63 10.62 1.97
C LEU A 312 2.55 10.55 3.06
N GLY A 313 1.78 9.46 3.10
CA GLY A 313 0.72 9.29 4.10
C GLY A 313 1.27 9.21 5.53
N PHE A 314 2.41 8.56 5.74
CA PHE A 314 3.07 8.49 7.04
C PHE A 314 3.59 9.87 7.49
N GLU A 315 4.31 10.59 6.62
CA GLU A 315 4.82 11.93 6.92
C GLU A 315 3.67 12.90 7.21
N ALA A 316 2.58 12.84 6.44
CA ALA A 316 1.39 13.64 6.68
C ALA A 316 0.76 13.33 8.05
N ALA A 317 0.69 12.05 8.43
CA ALA A 317 0.15 11.64 9.72
C ALA A 317 1.01 12.15 10.89
N VAL A 318 2.33 12.08 10.78
CA VAL A 318 3.27 12.61 11.78
C VAL A 318 3.20 14.13 11.85
N ALA A 319 3.18 14.80 10.71
CA ALA A 319 3.06 16.25 10.62
C ALA A 319 1.65 16.79 10.92
N ARG A 320 0.63 15.91 11.01
CA ARG A 320 -0.78 16.31 11.19
C ARG A 320 -1.33 17.17 10.06
N ASP A 321 -0.88 16.89 8.86
CA ASP A 321 -1.34 17.51 7.63
C ASP A 321 -2.69 16.90 7.20
N TYR A 322 -3.77 17.43 7.78
CA TYR A 322 -5.09 16.84 7.63
C TYR A 322 -5.60 16.79 6.19
N PRO A 323 -5.41 17.82 5.33
CA PRO A 323 -5.79 17.69 3.94
C PRO A 323 -5.11 16.52 3.23
N VAL A 324 -3.81 16.32 3.46
CA VAL A 324 -3.06 15.19 2.88
C VAL A 324 -3.52 13.87 3.47
N ILE A 325 -3.75 13.78 4.79
CA ILE A 325 -4.25 12.56 5.44
C ILE A 325 -5.61 12.15 4.85
N PHE A 326 -6.58 13.05 4.86
CA PHE A 326 -7.93 12.72 4.42
C PHE A 326 -8.01 12.54 2.91
N GLY A 327 -7.29 13.35 2.12
CA GLY A 327 -7.23 13.20 0.68
C GLY A 327 -6.60 11.87 0.25
N THR A 328 -5.48 11.48 0.85
CA THR A 328 -4.85 10.18 0.57
C THR A 328 -5.73 9.02 1.00
N LEU A 329 -6.37 9.06 2.17
CA LEU A 329 -7.32 8.03 2.63
C LEU A 329 -8.52 7.88 1.68
N PHE A 330 -9.08 9.00 1.20
CA PHE A 330 -10.18 8.98 0.24
C PHE A 330 -9.74 8.37 -1.09
N ILE A 331 -8.62 8.81 -1.66
CA ILE A 331 -8.08 8.30 -2.92
C ILE A 331 -7.77 6.81 -2.80
N PHE A 332 -7.13 6.40 -1.71
CA PHE A 332 -6.80 5.00 -1.46
C PHE A 332 -8.04 4.14 -1.26
N GLY A 333 -9.02 4.63 -0.50
CA GLY A 333 -10.30 3.96 -0.33
C GLY A 333 -11.01 3.77 -1.66
N LEU A 334 -11.07 4.82 -2.49
CA LEU A 334 -11.67 4.76 -3.81
C LEU A 334 -10.93 3.77 -4.73
N MET A 335 -9.60 3.85 -4.79
CA MET A 335 -8.80 2.91 -5.58
C MET A 335 -8.98 1.46 -5.10
N GLY A 336 -9.00 1.23 -3.79
CA GLY A 336 -9.26 -0.10 -3.22
C GLY A 336 -10.62 -0.68 -3.66
N LEU A 337 -11.66 0.15 -3.65
CA LEU A 337 -12.99 -0.25 -4.11
C LEU A 337 -13.05 -0.53 -5.61
N VAL A 338 -12.39 0.30 -6.42
CA VAL A 338 -12.29 0.09 -7.89
C VAL A 338 -11.54 -1.21 -8.19
N VAL A 339 -10.40 -1.45 -7.54
CA VAL A 339 -9.64 -2.71 -7.72
C VAL A 339 -10.45 -3.91 -7.23
N GLY A 340 -11.25 -3.75 -6.16
CA GLY A 340 -12.20 -4.77 -5.72
C GLY A 340 -13.22 -5.15 -6.80
N ILE A 341 -13.79 -4.16 -7.49
CA ILE A 341 -14.72 -4.40 -8.62
C ILE A 341 -14.00 -5.10 -9.79
N ILE A 342 -12.78 -4.67 -10.11
CA ILE A 342 -11.95 -5.33 -11.14
C ILE A 342 -11.69 -6.79 -10.77
N SER A 343 -11.43 -7.07 -9.48
CA SER A 343 -11.26 -8.43 -8.97
C SER A 343 -12.48 -9.29 -9.23
N ASP A 344 -13.66 -8.79 -8.89
CA ASP A 344 -14.90 -9.54 -9.10
C ASP A 344 -15.16 -9.83 -10.60
N LEU A 345 -14.82 -8.85 -11.46
CA LEU A 345 -14.88 -9.05 -12.92
C LEU A 345 -13.90 -10.12 -13.40
N MET A 346 -12.68 -10.13 -12.87
CA MET A 346 -11.68 -11.16 -13.19
C MET A 346 -12.15 -12.56 -12.76
N TYR A 347 -12.81 -12.68 -11.60
CA TYR A 347 -13.39 -13.97 -11.16
C TYR A 347 -14.37 -14.52 -12.19
N VAL A 348 -15.31 -13.69 -12.66
CA VAL A 348 -16.31 -14.12 -13.64
C VAL A 348 -15.68 -14.44 -15.00
N LEU A 349 -14.65 -13.70 -15.39
CA LEU A 349 -13.92 -13.96 -16.64
C LEU A 349 -13.20 -15.30 -16.61
N VAL A 350 -12.66 -15.69 -15.46
CA VAL A 350 -11.92 -16.95 -15.28
C VAL A 350 -12.88 -18.13 -15.09
N ASP A 351 -13.95 -17.95 -14.31
CA ASP A 351 -15.00 -18.97 -14.14
C ASP A 351 -16.41 -18.39 -14.38
N PRO A 352 -16.93 -18.49 -15.60
CA PRO A 352 -18.29 -18.02 -15.94
C PRO A 352 -19.41 -18.71 -15.18
N ARG A 353 -19.12 -19.75 -14.40
CA ARG A 353 -20.11 -20.44 -13.54
C ARG A 353 -20.36 -19.69 -12.25
N ILE A 354 -19.50 -18.73 -11.90
CA ILE A 354 -19.68 -17.85 -10.75
C ILE A 354 -20.72 -16.81 -11.14
N ASP A 355 -21.95 -17.01 -10.67
CA ASP A 355 -23.04 -16.07 -10.86
C ASP A 355 -23.32 -15.37 -9.52
N PHE A 356 -22.88 -14.13 -9.42
CA PHE A 356 -23.07 -13.33 -8.21
C PHE A 356 -24.53 -12.90 -8.00
N GLU A 357 -25.38 -13.00 -9.03
CA GLU A 357 -26.81 -12.63 -8.96
C GLU A 357 -27.67 -13.73 -8.33
N LYS A 358 -27.26 -15.02 -8.41
CA LYS A 358 -28.04 -16.16 -7.92
C LYS A 358 -27.88 -16.51 -6.43
N ARG A 359 -26.99 -15.83 -5.70
CA ARG A 359 -26.72 -16.11 -4.28
C ARG A 359 -27.65 -15.38 -3.30
N GLU A 360 -28.60 -14.60 -3.77
CA GLU A 360 -29.53 -13.83 -2.93
C GLU A 360 -30.99 -14.30 -3.04
N GLY A 361 -31.23 -15.60 -3.37
CA GLY A 361 -32.54 -16.23 -3.32
C GLY A 361 -32.62 -17.27 -2.21
#